data_1218f91f8e18f2ffb153670bc8931c90
#
_entry.id   1218f91f8e18f2ffb153670bc8931c90
#
_cell.length_a   1.000
_cell.length_b   1.000
_cell.length_c   1.000
_cell.angle_alpha   90.00
_cell.angle_beta   90.00
_cell.angle_gamma   90.00
#
_symmetry.space_group_name_H-M   'P 1'
#
loop_
_entity.id
_entity.type
_entity.pdbx_description
1 polymer ?
#
loop_
_entity_poly.entity_id
_entity_poly.type
_entity_poly.pdbx_seq_one_letter_code
_entity_poly.pdbx_strand_id
1 'polypeptide(L)'
;IKLGIKERYFSYDATLFTRIDVEVELGKVLLTGVVPYGDMRLEAVRLAWQQDGVNEVLNEISIDTGYGLDDIAKDKFISTQLFTKIFTDSNIKKFKYDFEVQKQIVYLFGVSSDQKEIDMVIEHAKDIKGVLDIINYIQAR
;
A
#
# COMPACT_ATOMS: atom_id res chain seq x y z
N ILE A 1 9.90 9.38 8.30
CA ILE A 1 10.33 8.03 7.86
C ILE A 1 9.97 7.79 6.39
N LYS A 2 8.73 8.03 6.01
CA LYS A 2 8.28 7.82 4.62
C LYS A 2 9.13 8.63 3.62
N LEU A 3 9.30 9.93 3.88
CA LEU A 3 10.07 10.80 2.99
C LEU A 3 11.53 10.34 2.89
N GLY A 4 12.13 9.96 4.02
CA GLY A 4 13.51 9.47 4.04
C GLY A 4 13.70 8.21 3.20
N ILE A 5 12.74 7.28 3.25
CA ILE A 5 12.77 6.08 2.42
C ILE A 5 12.65 6.44 0.94
N LYS A 6 11.71 7.33 0.60
CA LYS A 6 11.51 7.76 -0.79
C LYS A 6 12.74 8.49 -1.34
N GLU A 7 13.42 9.28 -0.51
CA GLU A 7 14.67 9.93 -0.91
C GLU A 7 15.78 8.91 -1.19
N ARG A 8 15.90 7.86 -0.36
CA ARG A 8 16.86 6.79 -0.58
C ARG A 8 16.57 6.06 -1.88
N TYR A 9 15.29 5.80 -2.18
CA TYR A 9 14.89 5.17 -3.43
C TYR A 9 15.27 6.04 -4.63
N PHE A 10 14.96 7.31 -4.57
CA PHE A 10 15.27 8.24 -5.65
C PHE A 10 16.79 8.32 -5.93
N SER A 11 17.60 8.34 -4.86
CA SER A 11 19.06 8.41 -4.98
C SER A 11 19.65 7.10 -5.55
N TYR A 12 19.02 5.96 -5.26
CA TYR A 12 19.49 4.68 -5.74
C TYR A 12 19.08 4.44 -7.20
N ASP A 13 17.79 4.58 -7.49
CA ASP A 13 17.23 4.31 -8.83
C ASP A 13 15.85 4.96 -8.93
N ALA A 14 15.65 5.77 -9.95
CA ALA A 14 14.37 6.42 -10.20
C ALA A 14 13.22 5.41 -10.35
N THR A 15 13.50 4.20 -10.83
CA THR A 15 12.49 3.13 -10.94
C THR A 15 11.95 2.73 -9.58
N LEU A 16 12.80 2.61 -8.57
CA LEU A 16 12.34 2.32 -7.21
C LEU A 16 11.44 3.43 -6.69
N PHE A 17 11.84 4.68 -6.91
CA PHE A 17 11.07 5.84 -6.47
C PHE A 17 9.67 5.86 -7.08
N THR A 18 9.55 5.54 -8.36
CA THR A 18 8.27 5.64 -9.09
C THR A 18 7.39 4.41 -8.93
N ARG A 19 7.96 3.23 -8.69
CA ARG A 19 7.21 1.97 -8.68
C ARG A 19 6.88 1.44 -7.30
N ILE A 20 7.58 1.90 -6.28
CA ILE A 20 7.36 1.43 -4.91
C ILE A 20 6.59 2.48 -4.12
N ASP A 21 5.46 2.08 -3.57
CA ASP A 21 4.69 2.89 -2.64
C ASP A 21 5.09 2.55 -1.21
N VAL A 22 5.16 3.57 -0.37
CA VAL A 22 5.59 3.45 1.02
C VAL A 22 4.50 4.03 1.92
N GLU A 23 4.01 3.23 2.85
CA GLU A 23 3.14 3.69 3.92
C GLU A 23 3.80 3.40 5.26
N VAL A 24 3.69 4.33 6.21
CA VAL A 24 4.35 4.21 7.51
C VAL A 24 3.37 4.51 8.62
N GLU A 25 3.33 3.64 9.63
CA GLU A 25 2.53 3.83 10.82
C GLU A 25 3.29 3.27 12.02
N LEU A 26 3.63 4.13 12.98
CA LEU A 26 4.30 3.75 14.24
C LEU A 26 5.58 2.90 14.00
N GLY A 27 6.41 3.30 13.06
CA GLY A 27 7.65 2.59 12.73
C GLY A 27 7.48 1.33 11.88
N LYS A 28 6.25 0.93 11.60
CA LYS A 28 5.93 -0.17 10.70
C LYS A 28 5.79 0.39 9.29
N VAL A 29 6.50 -0.22 8.34
CA VAL A 29 6.53 0.23 6.95
C VAL A 29 5.87 -0.83 6.07
N LEU A 30 4.91 -0.40 5.26
CA LEU A 30 4.33 -1.24 4.20
C LEU A 30 4.92 -0.81 2.87
N LEU A 31 5.52 -1.75 2.17
CA LEU A 31 6.03 -1.55 0.81
C LEU A 31 5.14 -2.30 -0.17
N THR A 32 4.61 -1.58 -1.15
CA THR A 32 3.81 -2.17 -2.23
C THR A 32 4.34 -1.68 -3.56
N GLY A 33 3.96 -2.35 -4.61
CA GLY A 33 4.36 -2.01 -5.97
C GLY A 33 4.76 -3.24 -6.74
N VAL A 34 4.96 -3.05 -8.04
CA VAL A 34 5.35 -4.12 -8.94
C VAL A 34 6.64 -3.72 -9.63
N VAL A 35 7.67 -4.55 -9.48
CA VAL A 35 8.98 -4.34 -10.10
C VAL A 35 9.30 -5.49 -11.03
N PRO A 36 10.11 -5.25 -12.09
CA PRO A 36 10.40 -6.31 -13.06
C PRO A 36 11.37 -7.38 -12.54
N TYR A 37 12.24 -7.05 -11.58
CA TYR A 37 13.31 -7.96 -11.17
C TYR A 37 13.43 -8.08 -9.65
N GLY A 38 13.87 -9.26 -9.19
CA GLY A 38 13.97 -9.56 -7.76
C GLY A 38 15.04 -8.74 -7.03
N ASP A 39 16.10 -8.33 -7.70
CA ASP A 39 17.14 -7.49 -7.10
C ASP A 39 16.59 -6.09 -6.75
N MET A 40 15.66 -5.58 -7.51
CA MET A 40 15.00 -4.31 -7.20
C MET A 40 14.16 -4.41 -5.92
N ARG A 41 13.43 -5.52 -5.75
CA ARG A 41 12.66 -5.76 -4.53
C ARG A 41 13.57 -5.86 -3.32
N LEU A 42 14.65 -6.63 -3.44
CA LEU A 42 15.62 -6.80 -2.37
C LEU A 42 16.22 -5.46 -1.93
N GLU A 43 16.61 -4.64 -2.90
CA GLU A 43 17.19 -3.33 -2.64
C GLU A 43 16.19 -2.37 -1.98
N ALA A 44 14.93 -2.41 -2.40
CA ALA A 44 13.88 -1.59 -1.81
C ALA A 44 13.71 -1.92 -0.32
N VAL A 45 13.71 -3.20 0.04
CA VAL A 45 13.60 -3.63 1.44
C VAL A 45 14.83 -3.21 2.24
N ARG A 46 16.03 -3.41 1.67
CA ARG A 46 17.29 -3.03 2.31
C ARG A 46 17.33 -1.54 2.63
N LEU A 47 16.96 -0.71 1.67
CA LEU A 47 16.96 0.74 1.84
C LEU A 47 15.94 1.21 2.87
N ALA A 48 14.79 0.56 2.92
CA ALA A 48 13.77 0.88 3.93
C ALA A 48 14.30 0.60 5.35
N TRP A 49 14.99 -0.51 5.55
CA TRP A 49 15.57 -0.85 6.84
C TRP A 49 16.68 0.12 7.29
N GLN A 50 17.34 0.79 6.37
CA GLN A 50 18.38 1.76 6.70
C GLN A 50 17.83 3.05 7.29
N GLN A 51 16.55 3.32 7.12
CA GLN A 51 15.93 4.55 7.63
C GLN A 51 15.72 4.46 9.15
N ASP A 52 16.17 5.51 9.86
CA ASP A 52 15.98 5.59 11.30
C ASP A 52 14.49 5.57 11.66
N GLY A 53 14.14 4.86 12.72
CA GLY A 53 12.77 4.76 13.21
C GLY A 53 11.97 3.61 12.63
N VAL A 54 12.54 2.87 11.67
CA VAL A 54 11.89 1.68 11.09
C VAL A 54 12.06 0.49 12.02
N ASN A 55 10.94 -0.07 12.47
CA ASN A 55 10.92 -1.23 13.35
C ASN A 55 10.51 -2.52 12.63
N GLU A 56 9.74 -2.39 11.57
CA GLU A 56 9.23 -3.53 10.83
C GLU A 56 9.00 -3.12 9.37
N VAL A 57 9.27 -4.04 8.47
CA VAL A 57 9.00 -3.85 7.04
C VAL A 57 8.10 -4.98 6.56
N LEU A 58 6.92 -4.61 6.10
CA LEU A 58 5.97 -5.51 5.46
C LEU A 58 6.23 -5.44 3.95
N ASN A 59 6.88 -6.45 3.41
CA ASN A 59 7.26 -6.47 2.00
C ASN A 59 6.17 -7.16 1.18
N GLU A 60 5.33 -6.34 0.54
CA GLU A 60 4.30 -6.81 -0.39
C GLU A 60 4.63 -6.45 -1.85
N ILE A 61 5.89 -6.17 -2.12
CA ILE A 61 6.36 -5.88 -3.48
C ILE A 61 6.28 -7.14 -4.32
N SER A 62 5.61 -7.04 -5.47
CA SER A 62 5.52 -8.14 -6.45
C SER A 62 6.58 -8.00 -7.52
N ILE A 63 7.04 -9.15 -8.03
CA ILE A 63 7.96 -9.21 -9.17
C ILE A 63 7.15 -9.69 -10.37
N ASP A 64 7.04 -8.86 -11.42
CA ASP A 64 6.27 -9.22 -12.60
C ASP A 64 6.72 -8.36 -13.79
N THR A 65 7.30 -8.97 -14.79
CA THR A 65 7.70 -8.28 -16.02
C THR A 65 6.52 -8.01 -16.94
N GLY A 66 5.38 -8.69 -16.71
CA GLY A 66 4.17 -8.56 -17.51
C GLY A 66 3.16 -7.56 -16.99
N TYR A 67 3.48 -6.85 -15.89
CA TYR A 67 2.58 -5.85 -15.32
C TYR A 67 2.62 -4.59 -16.16
N GLY A 68 1.61 -4.42 -17.00
CA GLY A 68 1.55 -3.35 -18.01
C GLY A 68 0.51 -2.28 -17.74
N LEU A 69 0.27 -1.44 -18.74
CA LEU A 69 -0.65 -0.30 -18.62
C LEU A 69 -2.07 -0.72 -18.29
N ASP A 70 -2.56 -1.83 -18.87
CA ASP A 70 -3.91 -2.33 -18.56
C ASP A 70 -4.05 -2.75 -17.11
N ASP A 71 -3.02 -3.37 -16.55
CA ASP A 71 -3.00 -3.79 -15.16
C ASP A 71 -2.98 -2.58 -14.23
N ILE A 72 -2.18 -1.59 -14.55
CA ILE A 72 -2.11 -0.32 -13.81
C ILE A 72 -3.47 0.37 -13.83
N ALA A 73 -4.13 0.40 -14.99
CA ALA A 73 -5.45 1.01 -15.12
C ALA A 73 -6.51 0.31 -14.27
N LYS A 74 -6.49 -1.02 -14.21
CA LYS A 74 -7.38 -1.80 -13.33
C LYS A 74 -7.16 -1.47 -11.86
N ASP A 75 -5.91 -1.42 -11.44
CA ASP A 75 -5.57 -1.09 -10.05
C ASP A 75 -5.98 0.34 -9.71
N LYS A 76 -5.77 1.27 -10.63
CA LYS A 76 -6.16 2.68 -10.44
C LYS A 76 -7.68 2.82 -10.33
N PHE A 77 -8.43 2.07 -11.12
CA PHE A 77 -9.90 2.05 -11.03
C PHE A 77 -10.36 1.61 -9.65
N ILE A 78 -9.81 0.50 -9.13
CA ILE A 78 -10.14 -0.01 -7.81
C ILE A 78 -9.77 1.02 -6.74
N SER A 79 -8.58 1.58 -6.81
CA SER A 79 -8.10 2.59 -5.87
C SER A 79 -9.01 3.80 -5.82
N THR A 80 -9.43 4.32 -6.97
CA THR A 80 -10.32 5.47 -7.06
C THR A 80 -11.70 5.14 -6.48
N GLN A 81 -12.24 3.97 -6.77
CA GLN A 81 -13.52 3.52 -6.23
C GLN A 81 -13.46 3.41 -4.71
N LEU A 82 -12.41 2.81 -4.18
CA LEU A 82 -12.26 2.64 -2.73
C LEU A 82 -12.11 3.99 -2.02
N PHE A 83 -11.30 4.88 -2.58
CA PHE A 83 -11.16 6.24 -2.05
C PHE A 83 -12.53 6.92 -1.95
N THR A 84 -13.31 6.88 -3.02
CA THR A 84 -14.63 7.52 -3.05
C THR A 84 -15.57 6.91 -2.00
N LYS A 85 -15.59 5.58 -1.89
CA LYS A 85 -16.45 4.90 -0.92
C LYS A 85 -16.10 5.27 0.52
N ILE A 86 -14.83 5.29 0.85
CA ILE A 86 -14.37 5.64 2.21
C ILE A 86 -14.61 7.12 2.47
N PHE A 87 -14.25 8.00 1.52
CA PHE A 87 -14.31 9.44 1.70
C PHE A 87 -15.76 9.93 1.86
N THR A 88 -16.71 9.30 1.18
CA THR A 88 -18.13 9.70 1.23
C THR A 88 -18.93 9.01 2.33
N ASP A 89 -18.34 8.05 3.03
CA ASP A 89 -19.00 7.36 4.14
C ASP A 89 -18.81 8.16 5.43
N SER A 90 -19.89 8.76 5.93
CA SER A 90 -19.84 9.57 7.14
C SER A 90 -19.58 8.78 8.41
N ASN A 91 -19.71 7.45 8.37
CA ASN A 91 -19.45 6.57 9.50
C ASN A 91 -17.98 6.19 9.63
N ILE A 92 -17.15 6.55 8.66
CA ILE A 92 -15.72 6.27 8.66
C ILE A 92 -14.95 7.57 8.92
N LYS A 93 -14.07 7.56 9.92
CA LYS A 93 -13.20 8.71 10.19
C LYS A 93 -12.10 8.73 9.15
N LYS A 94 -12.09 9.79 8.35
CA LYS A 94 -11.13 9.99 7.27
C LYS A 94 -9.72 10.15 7.84
N PHE A 95 -8.71 9.79 7.04
CA PHE A 95 -7.29 9.93 7.35
C PHE A 95 -6.72 8.92 8.37
N LYS A 96 -7.53 7.96 8.85
CA LYS A 96 -7.03 6.87 9.68
C LYS A 96 -6.49 5.71 8.86
N TYR A 97 -6.93 5.61 7.61
CA TYR A 97 -6.69 4.45 6.77
C TYR A 97 -5.98 4.84 5.50
N ASP A 98 -4.93 4.11 5.21
CA ASP A 98 -4.27 4.13 3.93
C ASP A 98 -4.56 2.83 3.20
N PHE A 99 -4.48 2.85 1.89
CA PHE A 99 -4.61 1.64 1.11
C PHE A 99 -3.79 1.76 -0.17
N GLU A 100 -3.38 0.60 -0.65
CA GLU A 100 -2.67 0.45 -1.91
C GLU A 100 -3.31 -0.68 -2.68
N VAL A 101 -3.30 -0.59 -4.00
CA VAL A 101 -3.85 -1.63 -4.88
C VAL A 101 -2.80 -2.03 -5.89
N GLN A 102 -2.47 -3.32 -5.92
CA GLN A 102 -1.59 -3.87 -6.93
C GLN A 102 -2.07 -5.26 -7.33
N LYS A 103 -2.07 -5.52 -8.63
CA LYS A 103 -2.52 -6.79 -9.19
C LYS A 103 -3.91 -7.17 -8.68
N GLN A 104 -4.78 -6.17 -8.53
CA GLN A 104 -6.17 -6.31 -8.06
C GLN A 104 -6.28 -6.81 -6.62
N ILE A 105 -5.21 -6.71 -5.84
CA ILE A 105 -5.21 -6.99 -4.41
C ILE A 105 -5.20 -5.66 -3.67
N VAL A 106 -6.10 -5.50 -2.70
CA VAL A 106 -6.19 -4.31 -1.87
C VAL A 106 -5.43 -4.55 -0.58
N TYR A 107 -4.48 -3.69 -0.29
CA TYR A 107 -3.73 -3.68 0.96
C TYR A 107 -4.23 -2.53 1.81
N LEU A 108 -4.78 -2.83 2.97
CA LEU A 108 -5.27 -1.84 3.92
C LEU A 108 -4.25 -1.64 5.03
N PHE A 109 -4.04 -0.38 5.41
CA PHE A 109 -3.05 -0.02 6.40
C PHE A 109 -3.57 1.12 7.28
N GLY A 110 -3.12 1.19 8.51
CA GLY A 110 -3.53 2.25 9.42
C GLY A 110 -3.65 1.78 10.86
N VAL A 111 -4.25 2.63 11.70
CA VAL A 111 -4.47 2.34 13.11
C VAL A 111 -5.90 2.74 13.47
N SER A 112 -6.63 1.84 14.12
CA SER A 112 -7.98 2.12 14.60
C SER A 112 -8.32 1.24 15.79
N SER A 113 -9.05 1.79 16.75
CA SER A 113 -9.62 1.02 17.86
C SER A 113 -11.08 0.62 17.61
N ASP A 114 -11.64 1.01 16.48
CA ASP A 114 -13.04 0.79 16.14
C ASP A 114 -13.16 -0.36 15.14
N GLN A 115 -13.46 -1.56 15.64
CA GLN A 115 -13.59 -2.75 14.79
C GLN A 115 -14.74 -2.63 13.81
N LYS A 116 -15.83 -1.96 14.18
CA LYS A 116 -16.97 -1.76 13.26
C LYS A 116 -16.55 -0.92 12.06
N GLU A 117 -15.74 0.11 12.30
CA GLU A 117 -15.23 0.97 11.23
C GLU A 117 -14.28 0.20 10.32
N ILE A 118 -13.39 -0.60 10.90
CA ILE A 118 -12.48 -1.47 10.12
C ILE A 118 -13.31 -2.41 9.23
N ASP A 119 -14.34 -3.02 9.78
CA ASP A 119 -15.23 -3.93 9.03
C ASP A 119 -15.92 -3.22 7.87
N MET A 120 -16.33 -1.97 8.07
CA MET A 120 -16.93 -1.17 7.00
C MET A 120 -15.93 -0.86 5.88
N VAL A 121 -14.69 -0.56 6.21
CA VAL A 121 -13.64 -0.35 5.21
C VAL A 121 -13.43 -1.61 4.37
N ILE A 122 -13.37 -2.77 5.03
CA ILE A 122 -13.21 -4.06 4.35
C ILE A 122 -14.40 -4.33 3.44
N GLU A 123 -15.63 -4.09 3.90
CA GLU A 123 -16.83 -4.28 3.08
C GLU A 123 -16.83 -3.38 1.85
N HIS A 124 -16.42 -2.13 1.99
CA HIS A 124 -16.28 -1.24 0.84
C HIS A 124 -15.34 -1.81 -0.20
N ALA A 125 -14.20 -2.35 0.24
CA ALA A 125 -13.24 -2.97 -0.68
C ALA A 125 -13.81 -4.20 -1.37
N LYS A 126 -14.54 -5.05 -0.63
CA LYS A 126 -15.17 -6.26 -1.18
C LYS A 126 -16.19 -5.96 -2.25
N ASP A 127 -16.89 -4.83 -2.14
CA ASP A 127 -17.97 -4.47 -3.06
C ASP A 127 -17.47 -3.92 -4.40
N ILE A 128 -16.17 -3.72 -4.54
CA ILE A 128 -15.61 -3.18 -5.78
C ILE A 128 -15.36 -4.33 -6.76
N LYS A 129 -15.93 -4.18 -7.97
CA LYS A 129 -15.71 -5.13 -9.05
C LYS A 129 -14.24 -5.17 -9.43
N GLY A 130 -13.68 -6.37 -9.53
CA GLY A 130 -12.30 -6.57 -9.92
C GLY A 130 -11.35 -6.85 -8.76
N VAL A 131 -11.78 -6.64 -7.50
CA VAL A 131 -10.97 -6.96 -6.34
C VAL A 131 -10.87 -8.48 -6.20
N LEU A 132 -9.65 -8.99 -6.22
CA LEU A 132 -9.38 -10.43 -6.10
C LEU A 132 -9.13 -10.85 -4.66
N ASP A 133 -8.52 -9.98 -3.86
CA ASP A 133 -8.22 -10.28 -2.47
C ASP A 133 -8.01 -8.98 -1.68
N ILE A 134 -8.13 -9.09 -0.36
CA ILE A 134 -7.93 -7.97 0.57
C ILE A 134 -6.98 -8.44 1.66
N ILE A 135 -5.89 -7.71 1.84
CA ILE A 135 -4.92 -7.97 2.90
C ILE A 135 -5.00 -6.83 3.89
N ASN A 136 -5.39 -7.14 5.12
CA ASN A 136 -5.62 -6.14 6.15
C ASN A 136 -4.46 -6.04 7.11
N TYR A 137 -3.74 -4.93 7.05
CA TYR A 137 -2.67 -4.58 7.99
C TYR A 137 -3.08 -3.44 8.94
N ILE A 138 -4.38 -3.18 9.09
CA ILE A 138 -4.84 -2.18 10.05
C ILE A 138 -4.57 -2.69 11.46
N GLN A 139 -3.89 -1.86 12.26
CA GLN A 139 -3.58 -2.20 13.63
C GLN A 139 -4.74 -1.78 14.54
N ALA A 140 -5.21 -2.71 15.36
CA ALA A 140 -6.28 -2.45 16.34
C ALA A 140 -5.67 -1.82 17.60
N ARG A 141 -5.77 -0.51 17.69
CA ARG A 141 -5.27 0.24 18.86
C ARG A 141 -6.23 1.33 19.30
#